data_31a8198615c1e3ac3cfd446a3593d105
#
_entry.id   31a8198615c1e3ac3cfd446a3593d105
#
_cell.length_a   1.000
_cell.length_b   1.000
_cell.length_c   1.000
_cell.angle_alpha   90.00
_cell.angle_beta   90.00
_cell.angle_gamma   90.00
#
_symmetry.space_group_name_H-M   'P 1'
#
loop_
_entity.id
_entity.type
_entity.pdbx_description
1 polymer ?
#
loop_
_entity_poly.entity_id
_entity_poly.type
_entity_poly.pdbx_seq_one_letter_code
_entity_poly.pdbx_strand_id
1 'polypeptide(L)'
;MSMKFPAVARWTLLALAFGLPGQAAQRRPSLPEQWRQEHRIIDLHQHVNATEEHLTRWLRLMDRVGVGVGVNLSGGTVTAKPGELSAFERTQSLTERLAPGRAVLYFNLDYTGWDQPDFAERAIEQVNRAHALGAAGLKEYKRLGLFLRDKQGQLIRIDDPRLDGVWKRCGELGLPISIHVADPKAFWLPYTAQNERWKELKDHRSWWFGDPKQYPTRQELLGALDRVISRHSKTTFVCVHFANNAEDLAWVDRKLTEHPNMHADLAARIPELGRHDPEVLRQLFTRHQDRILFATDFQVYGKLILGSSGDAENPTDDDAATFYAKEWRWLETRDRNWPHMTPIQGDWTINSIGLPPDVLRKIYFDNARRLLVRSLPFTTVRAHRITRDFKPDGRLRERE
;
A
#
# COMPACT_ATOMS: atom_id res chain seq x y z
N MET A 1 101.92 -11.48 -26.62
CA MET A 1 101.40 -11.36 -25.21
C MET A 1 100.02 -10.70 -25.27
N SER A 2 98.99 -11.57 -25.29
CA SER A 2 97.61 -11.10 -25.50
C SER A 2 96.82 -11.29 -24.21
N MET A 3 96.36 -10.22 -23.59
CA MET A 3 95.57 -10.24 -22.45
C MET A 3 94.07 -10.33 -22.83
N LYS A 4 93.37 -11.40 -22.35
CA LYS A 4 91.97 -11.60 -22.46
C LYS A 4 91.29 -10.99 -21.29
N PHE A 5 90.26 -10.11 -21.49
CA PHE A 5 89.36 -9.59 -20.47
C PHE A 5 88.16 -10.49 -20.32
N PRO A 6 87.66 -10.74 -19.09
CA PRO A 6 86.45 -11.57 -18.90
C PRO A 6 85.15 -10.83 -19.15
N ALA A 7 84.20 -11.62 -19.66
CA ALA A 7 82.82 -11.13 -19.99
C ALA A 7 82.03 -10.74 -18.75
N VAL A 8 81.40 -9.58 -18.81
CA VAL A 8 80.46 -9.08 -17.80
C VAL A 8 79.08 -9.70 -18.06
N ALA A 9 78.61 -10.49 -17.08
CA ALA A 9 77.24 -11.04 -17.05
C ALA A 9 76.19 -9.94 -16.86
N ARG A 10 75.31 -9.74 -17.83
CA ARG A 10 74.10 -8.88 -17.69
C ARG A 10 73.04 -9.63 -16.92
N TRP A 11 72.71 -9.20 -15.71
CA TRP A 11 71.54 -9.63 -14.95
C TRP A 11 70.30 -8.85 -15.48
N THR A 12 69.38 -9.59 -16.09
CA THR A 12 68.08 -9.05 -16.50
C THR A 12 67.14 -9.12 -15.28
N LEU A 13 66.81 -8.01 -14.68
CA LEU A 13 65.80 -7.92 -13.64
C LEU A 13 64.43 -8.12 -14.25
N LEU A 14 63.82 -9.31 -14.01
CA LEU A 14 62.38 -9.53 -14.27
C LEU A 14 61.57 -8.76 -13.22
N ALA A 15 60.96 -7.64 -13.60
CA ALA A 15 60.00 -6.96 -12.78
C ALA A 15 58.69 -7.74 -12.77
N LEU A 16 58.42 -8.50 -11.71
CA LEU A 16 57.12 -9.07 -11.42
C LEU A 16 56.15 -7.92 -11.09
N ALA A 17 55.32 -7.53 -12.06
CA ALA A 17 54.20 -6.64 -11.82
C ALA A 17 53.15 -7.40 -11.01
N PHE A 18 53.15 -7.22 -9.69
CA PHE A 18 51.97 -7.56 -8.87
C PHE A 18 50.84 -6.64 -9.25
N GLY A 19 49.91 -7.13 -10.08
CA GLY A 19 48.64 -6.47 -10.33
C GLY A 19 47.90 -6.38 -9.02
N LEU A 20 47.65 -5.15 -8.52
CA LEU A 20 46.70 -4.89 -7.44
C LEU A 20 45.35 -5.48 -7.84
N PRO A 21 44.64 -6.20 -6.94
CA PRO A 21 43.29 -6.67 -7.24
C PRO A 21 42.44 -5.46 -7.62
N GLY A 22 41.93 -5.45 -8.85
CA GLY A 22 41.06 -4.40 -9.34
C GLY A 22 39.92 -4.18 -8.36
N GLN A 23 39.82 -2.99 -7.79
CA GLN A 23 38.65 -2.57 -7.07
C GLN A 23 37.48 -2.73 -8.05
N ALA A 24 36.59 -3.68 -7.79
CA ALA A 24 35.35 -3.82 -8.54
C ALA A 24 34.68 -2.45 -8.51
N ALA A 25 34.54 -1.82 -9.66
CA ALA A 25 33.90 -0.51 -9.77
C ALA A 25 32.53 -0.62 -9.09
N GLN A 26 32.34 0.07 -7.97
CA GLN A 26 31.07 0.06 -7.26
C GLN A 26 29.99 0.55 -8.24
N ARG A 27 29.06 -0.32 -8.57
CA ARG A 27 27.93 0.00 -9.43
C ARG A 27 27.19 1.18 -8.82
N ARG A 28 27.02 2.26 -9.58
CA ARG A 28 26.18 3.37 -9.12
C ARG A 28 24.76 2.86 -8.89
N PRO A 29 24.12 3.17 -7.74
CA PRO A 29 22.75 2.75 -7.48
C PRO A 29 21.81 3.29 -8.55
N SER A 30 20.82 2.51 -8.94
CA SER A 30 19.73 2.96 -9.81
C SER A 30 18.92 4.08 -9.15
N LEU A 31 18.14 4.85 -9.92
CA LEU A 31 17.28 5.91 -9.34
C LEU A 31 16.32 5.36 -8.28
N PRO A 32 15.61 4.23 -8.46
CA PRO A 32 14.78 3.68 -7.40
C PRO A 32 15.57 3.25 -6.15
N GLU A 33 16.78 2.71 -6.30
CA GLU A 33 17.67 2.42 -5.17
C GLU A 33 18.07 3.69 -4.41
N GLN A 34 18.35 4.78 -5.11
CA GLN A 34 18.63 6.09 -4.51
C GLN A 34 17.41 6.62 -3.72
N TRP A 35 16.19 6.51 -4.30
CA TRP A 35 14.98 6.95 -3.59
C TRP A 35 14.73 6.16 -2.31
N ARG A 36 15.02 4.86 -2.27
CA ARG A 36 14.96 4.06 -1.05
C ARG A 36 16.01 4.51 -0.02
N GLN A 37 17.25 4.73 -0.45
CA GLN A 37 18.33 5.26 0.42
C GLN A 37 17.98 6.63 0.99
N GLU A 38 17.25 7.46 0.24
CA GLU A 38 16.79 8.78 0.63
C GLU A 38 15.40 8.76 1.31
N HIS A 39 14.82 7.59 1.57
CA HIS A 39 13.49 7.41 2.19
C HIS A 39 12.38 8.20 1.48
N ARG A 40 12.33 8.14 0.15
CA ARG A 40 11.33 8.86 -0.66
C ARG A 40 10.12 8.03 -1.03
N ILE A 41 10.00 6.80 -0.55
CA ILE A 41 8.86 5.94 -0.85
C ILE A 41 7.72 6.25 0.12
N ILE A 42 6.52 6.37 -0.38
CA ILE A 42 5.29 6.44 0.43
C ILE A 42 4.53 5.14 0.22
N ASP A 43 4.32 4.37 1.30
CA ASP A 43 3.46 3.20 1.30
C ASP A 43 2.07 3.60 1.79
N LEU A 44 1.10 3.63 0.88
CA LEU A 44 -0.24 4.21 1.14
C LEU A 44 -1.18 3.25 1.90
N HIS A 45 -0.82 1.96 2.06
CA HIS A 45 -1.70 0.97 2.65
C HIS A 45 -0.95 0.07 3.62
N GLN A 46 -0.95 0.46 4.87
CA GLN A 46 -0.40 -0.31 5.97
C GLN A 46 -1.36 -0.34 7.15
N HIS A 47 -1.19 -1.31 8.05
CA HIS A 47 -1.99 -1.43 9.26
C HIS A 47 -1.07 -1.64 10.46
N VAL A 48 -1.19 -0.78 11.47
CA VAL A 48 -0.31 -0.82 12.64
C VAL A 48 -1.11 -0.63 13.92
N ASN A 49 -0.96 -1.54 14.87
CA ASN A 49 -1.55 -1.35 16.20
C ASN A 49 -0.94 -0.14 16.90
N ALA A 50 -1.80 0.62 17.59
CA ALA A 50 -1.43 1.81 18.33
C ALA A 50 -0.77 1.47 19.69
N THR A 51 0.37 0.79 19.64
CA THR A 51 1.25 0.57 20.81
C THR A 51 2.65 1.07 20.50
N GLU A 52 3.41 1.40 21.54
CA GLU A 52 4.80 1.86 21.38
C GLU A 52 5.67 0.80 20.72
N GLU A 53 5.50 -0.47 21.11
CA GLU A 53 6.22 -1.61 20.55
C GLU A 53 5.98 -1.73 19.03
N HIS A 54 4.69 -1.77 18.61
CA HIS A 54 4.35 -1.97 17.21
C HIS A 54 4.76 -0.77 16.34
N LEU A 55 4.57 0.46 16.81
CA LEU A 55 5.01 1.66 16.07
C LEU A 55 6.52 1.74 15.95
N THR A 56 7.26 1.40 16.99
CA THR A 56 8.73 1.38 16.97
C THR A 56 9.24 0.30 16.02
N ARG A 57 8.65 -0.91 16.05
CA ARG A 57 8.98 -1.99 15.11
C ARG A 57 8.69 -1.58 13.67
N TRP A 58 7.52 -0.98 13.43
CA TRP A 58 7.12 -0.47 12.12
C TRP A 58 8.10 0.55 11.55
N LEU A 59 8.50 1.56 12.34
CA LEU A 59 9.48 2.56 11.94
C LEU A 59 10.83 1.94 11.56
N ARG A 60 11.33 1.04 12.39
CA ARG A 60 12.60 0.32 12.13
C ARG A 60 12.52 -0.47 10.82
N LEU A 61 11.41 -1.13 10.54
CA LEU A 61 11.20 -1.87 9.30
C LEU A 61 11.10 -0.94 8.09
N MET A 62 10.38 0.18 8.20
CA MET A 62 10.33 1.19 7.15
C MET A 62 11.73 1.74 6.83
N ASP A 63 12.53 2.05 7.85
CA ASP A 63 13.91 2.51 7.66
C ASP A 63 14.76 1.45 6.93
N ARG A 64 14.63 0.21 7.33
CA ARG A 64 15.36 -0.91 6.73
C ARG A 64 15.04 -1.10 5.25
N VAL A 65 13.78 -0.89 4.83
CA VAL A 65 13.34 -1.12 3.45
C VAL A 65 13.32 0.15 2.59
N GLY A 66 13.60 1.32 3.17
CA GLY A 66 13.66 2.60 2.46
C GLY A 66 12.30 3.27 2.28
N VAL A 67 11.28 2.90 3.06
CA VAL A 67 9.99 3.61 3.09
C VAL A 67 10.11 4.84 3.97
N GLY A 68 9.84 6.01 3.41
CA GLY A 68 9.92 7.29 4.11
C GLY A 68 8.68 7.62 4.92
N VAL A 69 7.51 7.38 4.33
CA VAL A 69 6.21 7.64 4.96
C VAL A 69 5.32 6.41 4.80
N GLY A 70 4.75 5.96 5.90
CA GLY A 70 3.72 4.94 5.93
C GLY A 70 2.35 5.53 6.26
N VAL A 71 1.31 5.05 5.59
CA VAL A 71 -0.07 5.44 5.88
C VAL A 71 -0.74 4.30 6.64
N ASN A 72 -1.00 4.54 7.92
CA ASN A 72 -1.73 3.58 8.75
C ASN A 72 -3.25 3.76 8.54
N LEU A 73 -3.86 2.81 7.86
CA LEU A 73 -5.30 2.78 7.59
C LEU A 73 -6.13 2.30 8.80
N SER A 74 -5.48 1.90 9.89
CA SER A 74 -6.10 1.48 11.17
C SER A 74 -5.98 2.56 12.24
N GLY A 75 -6.16 3.83 11.89
CA GLY A 75 -6.07 4.95 12.86
C GLY A 75 -7.13 4.92 13.96
N GLY A 76 -8.25 4.22 13.73
CA GLY A 76 -9.33 4.07 14.70
C GLY A 76 -10.51 5.00 14.46
N THR A 77 -11.58 4.79 15.25
CA THR A 77 -12.79 5.62 15.21
C THR A 77 -12.59 6.91 16.01
N VAL A 78 -13.33 7.95 15.63
CA VAL A 78 -13.30 9.26 16.32
C VAL A 78 -14.40 9.39 17.38
N THR A 79 -15.24 8.38 17.53
CA THR A 79 -16.28 8.31 18.59
C THR A 79 -15.66 7.94 19.92
N ALA A 80 -16.13 8.56 20.98
CA ALA A 80 -15.71 8.28 22.36
C ALA A 80 -16.83 8.60 23.34
N LYS A 81 -16.77 8.05 24.56
CA LYS A 81 -17.61 8.47 25.65
C LYS A 81 -17.21 9.88 26.13
N PRO A 82 -18.13 10.62 26.74
CA PRO A 82 -17.81 11.92 27.31
C PRO A 82 -16.62 11.85 28.28
N GLY A 83 -15.60 12.69 28.04
CA GLY A 83 -14.39 12.76 28.87
C GLY A 83 -13.30 11.73 28.50
N GLU A 84 -13.54 10.85 27.54
CA GLU A 84 -12.54 9.88 27.05
C GLU A 84 -11.97 10.31 25.71
N LEU A 85 -10.71 9.97 25.45
CA LEU A 85 -10.13 10.07 24.12
C LEU A 85 -10.66 8.94 23.22
N SER A 86 -10.96 9.27 21.98
CA SER A 86 -11.30 8.27 20.95
C SER A 86 -10.10 7.37 20.62
N ALA A 87 -10.35 6.26 19.92
CA ALA A 87 -9.28 5.40 19.42
C ALA A 87 -8.34 6.19 18.48
N PHE A 88 -8.88 7.05 17.62
CA PHE A 88 -8.09 7.88 16.71
C PHE A 88 -7.19 8.86 17.48
N GLU A 89 -7.71 9.56 18.50
CA GLU A 89 -6.93 10.52 19.30
C GLU A 89 -5.77 9.83 20.03
N ARG A 90 -6.01 8.65 20.60
CA ARG A 90 -4.93 7.86 21.23
C ARG A 90 -3.86 7.44 20.22
N THR A 91 -4.27 6.91 19.05
CA THR A 91 -3.36 6.52 17.97
C THR A 91 -2.56 7.73 17.50
N GLN A 92 -3.21 8.86 17.30
CA GLN A 92 -2.59 10.10 16.85
C GLN A 92 -1.53 10.59 17.85
N SER A 93 -1.88 10.72 19.13
CA SER A 93 -0.95 11.20 20.18
C SER A 93 0.30 10.33 20.23
N LEU A 94 0.15 9.00 20.16
CA LEU A 94 1.26 8.07 20.17
C LEU A 94 2.12 8.19 18.90
N THR A 95 1.47 8.28 17.74
CA THR A 95 2.15 8.42 16.45
C THR A 95 2.92 9.74 16.35
N GLU A 96 2.36 10.83 16.87
CA GLU A 96 3.02 12.14 16.90
C GLU A 96 4.28 12.14 17.75
N ARG A 97 4.25 11.40 18.85
CA ARG A 97 5.39 11.25 19.74
C ARG A 97 6.50 10.40 19.12
N LEU A 98 6.16 9.26 18.50
CA LEU A 98 7.14 8.24 18.09
C LEU A 98 7.56 8.39 16.63
N ALA A 99 6.67 8.80 15.75
CA ALA A 99 6.86 8.81 14.30
C ALA A 99 6.55 10.19 13.65
N PRO A 100 7.07 11.30 14.18
CA PRO A 100 6.73 12.63 13.67
C PRO A 100 7.14 12.77 12.20
N GLY A 101 6.16 13.04 11.32
CA GLY A 101 6.38 13.21 9.88
C GLY A 101 6.61 11.92 9.08
N ARG A 102 6.64 10.75 9.74
CA ARG A 102 6.86 9.44 9.12
C ARG A 102 5.58 8.62 8.98
N ALA A 103 4.56 8.94 9.76
CA ALA A 103 3.29 8.24 9.80
C ALA A 103 2.13 9.18 9.51
N VAL A 104 1.19 8.70 8.70
CA VAL A 104 -0.06 9.39 8.37
C VAL A 104 -1.22 8.48 8.76
N LEU A 105 -2.28 9.05 9.33
CA LEU A 105 -3.41 8.28 9.85
C LEU A 105 -4.68 8.52 9.05
N TYR A 106 -5.36 7.42 8.68
CA TYR A 106 -6.74 7.42 8.22
C TYR A 106 -7.65 7.02 9.37
N PHE A 107 -8.80 7.67 9.49
CA PHE A 107 -9.81 7.26 10.46
C PHE A 107 -10.71 6.14 9.92
N ASN A 108 -11.44 5.49 10.83
CA ASN A 108 -12.42 4.46 10.51
C ASN A 108 -13.81 4.90 10.98
N LEU A 109 -14.83 4.65 10.17
CA LEU A 109 -16.21 5.00 10.54
C LEU A 109 -16.75 4.03 11.61
N ASP A 110 -17.42 4.55 12.61
CA ASP A 110 -18.15 3.78 13.60
C ASP A 110 -19.60 3.60 13.16
N TYR A 111 -20.00 2.35 13.00
CA TYR A 111 -21.36 1.94 12.57
C TYR A 111 -22.30 1.65 13.73
N THR A 112 -21.89 1.90 14.97
CA THR A 112 -22.74 1.74 16.15
C THR A 112 -23.99 2.58 16.00
N GLY A 113 -25.16 1.95 16.21
CA GLY A 113 -26.45 2.60 16.05
C GLY A 113 -26.86 2.84 14.59
N TRP A 114 -26.43 1.99 13.67
CA TRP A 114 -26.84 2.04 12.25
C TRP A 114 -28.34 2.16 12.06
N ASP A 115 -29.13 1.44 12.87
CA ASP A 115 -30.58 1.40 12.76
C ASP A 115 -31.30 2.61 13.41
N GLN A 116 -30.56 3.54 13.99
CA GLN A 116 -31.15 4.76 14.54
C GLN A 116 -31.43 5.78 13.43
N PRO A 117 -32.52 6.56 13.55
CA PRO A 117 -32.92 7.53 12.53
C PRO A 117 -31.86 8.59 12.23
N ASP A 118 -31.04 8.96 13.22
CA ASP A 118 -30.01 9.99 13.18
C ASP A 118 -28.64 9.46 12.76
N PHE A 119 -28.53 8.19 12.33
CA PHE A 119 -27.22 7.59 11.98
C PHE A 119 -26.50 8.39 10.88
N ALA A 120 -27.22 8.81 9.84
CA ALA A 120 -26.61 9.52 8.71
C ALA A 120 -25.96 10.84 9.16
N GLU A 121 -26.64 11.61 10.02
CA GLU A 121 -26.13 12.86 10.57
C GLU A 121 -24.92 12.60 11.46
N ARG A 122 -24.99 11.62 12.36
CA ARG A 122 -23.88 11.24 13.23
C ARG A 122 -22.66 10.73 12.44
N ALA A 123 -22.89 10.03 11.34
CA ALA A 123 -21.82 9.56 10.47
C ALA A 123 -21.09 10.73 9.77
N ILE A 124 -21.84 11.75 9.32
CA ILE A 124 -21.26 12.99 8.77
C ILE A 124 -20.46 13.74 9.85
N GLU A 125 -20.96 13.78 11.08
CA GLU A 125 -20.26 14.43 12.20
C GLU A 125 -18.94 13.71 12.53
N GLN A 126 -18.87 12.39 12.41
CA GLN A 126 -17.60 11.68 12.53
C GLN A 126 -16.59 12.15 11.48
N VAL A 127 -17.00 12.39 10.22
CA VAL A 127 -16.13 12.94 9.18
C VAL A 127 -15.62 14.33 9.54
N ASN A 128 -16.51 15.20 10.03
CA ASN A 128 -16.14 16.55 10.48
C ASN A 128 -15.11 16.50 11.62
N ARG A 129 -15.37 15.67 12.63
CA ARG A 129 -14.47 15.48 13.77
C ARG A 129 -13.12 14.90 13.34
N ALA A 130 -13.12 13.89 12.49
CA ALA A 130 -11.89 13.29 11.96
C ALA A 130 -11.04 14.33 11.23
N HIS A 131 -11.67 15.15 10.38
CA HIS A 131 -11.00 16.25 9.70
C HIS A 131 -10.41 17.27 10.69
N ALA A 132 -11.18 17.69 11.69
CA ALA A 132 -10.72 18.62 12.73
C ALA A 132 -9.54 18.06 13.55
N LEU A 133 -9.51 16.75 13.78
CA LEU A 133 -8.41 16.04 14.45
C LEU A 133 -7.20 15.81 13.52
N GLY A 134 -7.28 16.16 12.23
CA GLY A 134 -6.18 16.03 11.28
C GLY A 134 -6.04 14.64 10.66
N ALA A 135 -7.11 13.86 10.59
CA ALA A 135 -7.12 12.64 9.79
C ALA A 135 -6.83 12.96 8.32
N ALA A 136 -6.02 12.14 7.67
CA ALA A 136 -5.61 12.33 6.28
C ALA A 136 -6.55 11.67 5.26
N GLY A 137 -7.51 10.88 5.71
CA GLY A 137 -8.50 10.19 4.90
C GLY A 137 -9.36 9.23 5.71
N LEU A 138 -10.32 8.62 5.04
CA LEU A 138 -11.18 7.57 5.58
C LEU A 138 -10.74 6.21 5.03
N LYS A 139 -10.61 5.20 5.89
CA LYS A 139 -10.54 3.80 5.46
C LYS A 139 -11.86 3.10 5.72
N GLU A 140 -12.45 2.62 4.64
CA GLU A 140 -13.56 1.66 4.73
C GLU A 140 -13.05 0.25 4.43
N TYR A 141 -13.30 -0.66 5.37
CA TYR A 141 -12.98 -2.07 5.24
C TYR A 141 -14.07 -2.83 4.47
N LYS A 142 -13.78 -4.04 4.03
CA LYS A 142 -14.76 -4.93 3.37
C LYS A 142 -15.93 -5.38 4.28
N ARG A 143 -16.24 -4.59 5.30
CA ARG A 143 -17.36 -4.87 6.21
C ARG A 143 -18.71 -4.63 5.53
N LEU A 144 -18.79 -3.56 4.73
CA LEU A 144 -19.98 -3.22 3.97
C LEU A 144 -20.19 -4.22 2.82
N GLY A 145 -21.35 -4.81 2.80
CA GLY A 145 -21.74 -5.83 1.83
C GLY A 145 -21.33 -7.26 2.19
N LEU A 146 -20.43 -7.46 3.19
CA LEU A 146 -19.96 -8.81 3.55
C LEU A 146 -20.17 -9.17 5.02
N PHE A 147 -20.12 -8.22 5.96
CA PHE A 147 -20.14 -8.54 7.40
C PHE A 147 -21.15 -7.73 8.21
N LEU A 148 -21.24 -6.43 7.96
CA LEU A 148 -22.14 -5.57 8.72
C LEU A 148 -23.60 -5.84 8.32
N ARG A 149 -24.44 -6.03 9.33
CA ARG A 149 -25.87 -6.29 9.13
C ARG A 149 -26.69 -5.29 9.98
N ASP A 150 -27.84 -4.94 9.44
CA ASP A 150 -28.87 -4.19 10.16
C ASP A 150 -29.62 -5.09 11.16
N LYS A 151 -30.57 -4.52 11.90
CA LYS A 151 -31.40 -5.24 12.88
C LYS A 151 -32.32 -6.31 12.25
N GLN A 152 -32.53 -6.26 10.94
CA GLN A 152 -33.26 -7.30 10.20
C GLN A 152 -32.33 -8.40 9.67
N GLY A 153 -31.03 -8.32 9.96
CA GLY A 153 -30.03 -9.28 9.48
C GLY A 153 -29.61 -9.09 8.02
N GLN A 154 -30.03 -7.99 7.36
CA GLN A 154 -29.63 -7.69 5.99
C GLN A 154 -28.24 -7.06 5.96
N LEU A 155 -27.43 -7.45 4.97
CA LEU A 155 -26.11 -6.87 4.78
C LEU A 155 -26.22 -5.37 4.41
N ILE A 156 -25.51 -4.53 5.16
CA ILE A 156 -25.39 -3.10 4.89
C ILE A 156 -24.50 -2.92 3.68
N ARG A 157 -25.04 -2.30 2.63
CA ARG A 157 -24.33 -2.12 1.35
C ARG A 157 -23.52 -0.83 1.35
N ILE A 158 -22.44 -0.81 0.57
CA ILE A 158 -21.60 0.39 0.41
C ILE A 158 -22.33 1.52 -0.32
N ASP A 159 -23.30 1.19 -1.16
CA ASP A 159 -24.13 2.13 -1.91
C ASP A 159 -25.47 2.46 -1.21
N ASP A 160 -25.60 2.13 0.09
CA ASP A 160 -26.75 2.52 0.91
C ASP A 160 -26.86 4.05 0.96
N PRO A 161 -28.05 4.64 0.69
CA PRO A 161 -28.25 6.10 0.67
C PRO A 161 -27.85 6.82 1.96
N ARG A 162 -27.89 6.14 3.12
CA ARG A 162 -27.47 6.72 4.41
C ARG A 162 -25.97 7.04 4.46
N LEU A 163 -25.16 6.45 3.59
CA LEU A 163 -23.73 6.69 3.48
C LEU A 163 -23.39 7.79 2.47
N ASP A 164 -24.33 8.20 1.61
CA ASP A 164 -24.08 9.23 0.58
C ASP A 164 -23.55 10.54 1.19
N GLY A 165 -24.09 10.93 2.36
CA GLY A 165 -23.61 12.10 3.10
C GLY A 165 -22.16 11.99 3.57
N VAL A 166 -21.71 10.79 3.96
CA VAL A 166 -20.32 10.50 4.36
C VAL A 166 -19.38 10.65 3.16
N TRP A 167 -19.72 10.01 2.04
CA TRP A 167 -18.92 10.08 0.83
C TRP A 167 -18.79 11.50 0.29
N LYS A 168 -19.92 12.21 0.22
CA LYS A 168 -19.98 13.62 -0.19
C LYS A 168 -19.13 14.49 0.72
N ARG A 169 -19.27 14.34 2.05
CA ARG A 169 -18.57 15.17 3.04
C ARG A 169 -17.05 14.95 2.98
N CYS A 170 -16.59 13.73 2.80
CA CYS A 170 -15.17 13.46 2.55
C CYS A 170 -14.66 14.24 1.32
N GLY A 171 -15.41 14.24 0.22
CA GLY A 171 -15.05 15.02 -0.98
C GLY A 171 -15.00 16.53 -0.74
N GLU A 172 -15.97 17.09 -0.03
CA GLU A 172 -16.01 18.52 0.35
C GLU A 172 -14.79 18.95 1.17
N LEU A 173 -14.34 18.07 2.08
CA LEU A 173 -13.18 18.30 2.94
C LEU A 173 -11.84 17.88 2.31
N GLY A 174 -11.86 17.31 1.10
CA GLY A 174 -10.66 16.82 0.43
C GLY A 174 -10.03 15.59 1.08
N LEU A 175 -10.82 14.82 1.86
CA LEU A 175 -10.39 13.56 2.46
C LEU A 175 -10.56 12.42 1.45
N PRO A 176 -9.47 11.78 0.96
CA PRO A 176 -9.58 10.59 0.14
C PRO A 176 -10.15 9.41 0.94
N ILE A 177 -10.84 8.52 0.24
CA ILE A 177 -11.42 7.32 0.83
C ILE A 177 -10.70 6.10 0.30
N SER A 178 -9.94 5.39 1.14
CA SER A 178 -9.42 4.07 0.83
C SER A 178 -10.51 3.02 1.08
N ILE A 179 -11.02 2.41 -0.01
CA ILE A 179 -12.25 1.62 0.02
C ILE A 179 -12.00 0.16 -0.40
N HIS A 180 -12.37 -0.79 0.46
CA HIS A 180 -12.28 -2.23 0.24
C HIS A 180 -13.67 -2.85 0.18
N VAL A 181 -14.05 -3.45 -0.94
CA VAL A 181 -15.41 -4.01 -1.13
C VAL A 181 -15.44 -5.49 -1.46
N ALA A 182 -14.41 -6.04 -2.08
CA ALA A 182 -14.36 -7.43 -2.52
C ALA A 182 -12.94 -8.01 -2.38
N ASP A 183 -12.85 -9.32 -2.48
CA ASP A 183 -11.61 -10.09 -2.42
C ASP A 183 -11.33 -10.80 -3.76
N PRO A 184 -10.21 -11.56 -3.88
CA PRO A 184 -9.92 -12.37 -5.04
C PRO A 184 -11.09 -13.28 -5.44
N LYS A 185 -11.27 -13.51 -6.73
CA LYS A 185 -12.34 -14.33 -7.30
C LYS A 185 -12.46 -15.71 -6.64
N ALA A 186 -11.32 -16.28 -6.26
CA ALA A 186 -11.26 -17.59 -5.62
C ALA A 186 -12.03 -17.67 -4.29
N PHE A 187 -12.28 -16.54 -3.60
CA PHE A 187 -13.04 -16.52 -2.34
C PHE A 187 -14.55 -16.79 -2.56
N TRP A 188 -15.03 -16.74 -3.81
CA TRP A 188 -16.38 -17.15 -4.21
C TRP A 188 -16.43 -18.52 -4.88
N LEU A 189 -15.27 -19.16 -5.15
CA LEU A 189 -15.21 -20.50 -5.72
C LEU A 189 -15.38 -21.58 -4.63
N PRO A 190 -15.58 -22.85 -4.99
CA PRO A 190 -15.81 -23.93 -4.00
C PRO A 190 -14.76 -23.95 -2.88
N TYR A 191 -15.24 -24.15 -1.65
CA TYR A 191 -14.39 -24.27 -0.45
C TYR A 191 -13.82 -25.69 -0.36
N THR A 192 -12.77 -25.93 -1.12
CA THR A 192 -12.10 -27.25 -1.21
C THR A 192 -10.60 -27.07 -1.32
N ALA A 193 -9.84 -28.14 -1.07
CA ALA A 193 -8.37 -28.12 -1.21
C ALA A 193 -7.87 -27.81 -2.63
N GLN A 194 -8.72 -27.87 -3.65
CA GLN A 194 -8.41 -27.50 -5.04
C GLN A 194 -8.56 -25.98 -5.30
N ASN A 195 -9.10 -25.23 -4.34
CA ASN A 195 -9.16 -23.79 -4.44
C ASN A 195 -7.74 -23.23 -4.42
N GLU A 196 -7.37 -22.38 -5.38
CA GLU A 196 -6.01 -21.83 -5.47
C GLU A 196 -5.61 -21.00 -4.22
N ARG A 197 -6.61 -20.52 -3.46
CA ARG A 197 -6.44 -19.76 -2.22
C ARG A 197 -6.64 -20.62 -0.97
N TRP A 198 -6.57 -21.95 -1.11
CA TRP A 198 -6.84 -22.87 0.00
C TRP A 198 -5.96 -22.64 1.22
N LYS A 199 -4.70 -22.27 1.02
CA LYS A 199 -3.77 -22.00 2.12
C LYS A 199 -4.25 -20.90 3.06
N GLU A 200 -4.92 -19.85 2.53
CA GLU A 200 -5.56 -18.81 3.33
C GLU A 200 -6.93 -19.25 3.84
N LEU A 201 -7.77 -19.77 2.95
CA LEU A 201 -9.17 -20.06 3.24
C LEU A 201 -9.36 -21.15 4.29
N LYS A 202 -8.48 -22.15 4.35
CA LYS A 202 -8.56 -23.22 5.37
C LYS A 202 -8.39 -22.68 6.80
N ASP A 203 -7.57 -21.65 6.98
CA ASP A 203 -7.31 -20.98 8.26
C ASP A 203 -8.29 -19.83 8.52
N HIS A 204 -8.91 -19.28 7.46
CA HIS A 204 -9.83 -18.14 7.52
C HIS A 204 -11.17 -18.48 6.84
N ARG A 205 -11.94 -19.41 7.42
CA ARG A 205 -13.24 -19.82 6.88
C ARG A 205 -14.21 -18.67 6.63
N SER A 206 -14.14 -17.62 7.45
CA SER A 206 -14.95 -16.39 7.32
C SER A 206 -14.61 -15.54 6.08
N TRP A 207 -13.50 -15.83 5.40
CA TRP A 207 -13.14 -15.15 4.15
C TRP A 207 -13.75 -15.79 2.91
N TRP A 208 -14.39 -16.94 3.06
CA TRP A 208 -15.08 -17.59 1.95
C TRP A 208 -16.52 -17.08 1.82
N PHE A 209 -16.85 -16.57 0.65
CA PHE A 209 -18.13 -15.92 0.32
C PHE A 209 -18.94 -16.66 -0.73
N GLY A 210 -18.64 -17.93 -0.97
CA GLY A 210 -19.30 -18.75 -2.01
C GLY A 210 -20.71 -19.25 -1.66
N ASP A 211 -21.30 -18.87 -0.52
CA ASP A 211 -22.68 -19.17 -0.18
C ASP A 211 -23.61 -18.04 -0.62
N PRO A 212 -24.40 -18.23 -1.70
CA PRO A 212 -25.27 -17.17 -2.23
C PRO A 212 -26.45 -16.83 -1.33
N LYS A 213 -26.71 -17.65 -0.28
CA LYS A 213 -27.74 -17.33 0.72
C LYS A 213 -27.25 -16.33 1.76
N GLN A 214 -25.94 -16.21 1.94
CA GLN A 214 -25.32 -15.37 2.96
C GLN A 214 -24.62 -14.14 2.38
N TYR A 215 -24.09 -14.26 1.17
CA TYR A 215 -23.23 -13.23 0.57
C TYR A 215 -23.68 -12.87 -0.85
N PRO A 216 -23.51 -11.61 -1.25
CA PRO A 216 -23.70 -11.17 -2.63
C PRO A 216 -22.61 -11.79 -3.52
N THR A 217 -22.90 -11.79 -4.82
CA THR A 217 -21.87 -12.09 -5.82
C THR A 217 -20.79 -11.00 -5.83
N ARG A 218 -19.59 -11.38 -6.26
CA ARG A 218 -18.49 -10.42 -6.43
C ARG A 218 -18.86 -9.28 -7.39
N GLN A 219 -19.61 -9.56 -8.44
CA GLN A 219 -20.10 -8.57 -9.40
C GLN A 219 -21.05 -7.55 -8.76
N GLU A 220 -21.91 -7.97 -7.85
CA GLU A 220 -22.81 -7.05 -7.14
C GLU A 220 -22.02 -6.08 -6.26
N LEU A 221 -20.95 -6.55 -5.59
CA LEU A 221 -20.06 -5.70 -4.79
C LEU A 221 -19.31 -4.69 -5.67
N LEU A 222 -18.71 -5.15 -6.77
CA LEU A 222 -18.02 -4.27 -7.73
C LEU A 222 -18.96 -3.28 -8.39
N GLY A 223 -20.20 -3.69 -8.70
CA GLY A 223 -21.25 -2.81 -9.20
C GLY A 223 -21.71 -1.76 -8.18
N ALA A 224 -21.74 -2.11 -6.88
CA ALA A 224 -22.01 -1.16 -5.81
C ALA A 224 -20.90 -0.11 -5.69
N LEU A 225 -19.64 -0.53 -5.77
CA LEU A 225 -18.47 0.37 -5.80
C LEU A 225 -18.56 1.34 -6.99
N ASP A 226 -18.83 0.85 -8.17
CA ASP A 226 -18.96 1.64 -9.40
C ASP A 226 -20.04 2.73 -9.27
N ARG A 227 -21.20 2.39 -8.70
CA ARG A 227 -22.29 3.36 -8.43
C ARG A 227 -21.86 4.43 -7.43
N VAL A 228 -21.14 4.08 -6.38
CA VAL A 228 -20.66 5.05 -5.37
C VAL A 228 -19.68 6.02 -6.01
N ILE A 229 -18.69 5.53 -6.76
CA ILE A 229 -17.67 6.37 -7.42
C ILE A 229 -18.33 7.32 -8.43
N SER A 230 -19.27 6.81 -9.26
CA SER A 230 -20.02 7.62 -10.24
C SER A 230 -20.84 8.71 -9.57
N ARG A 231 -21.56 8.38 -8.48
CA ARG A 231 -22.44 9.31 -7.77
C ARG A 231 -21.67 10.43 -7.08
N HIS A 232 -20.47 10.14 -6.61
CA HIS A 232 -19.66 11.06 -5.83
C HIS A 232 -18.40 11.53 -6.60
N SER A 233 -18.58 12.08 -7.78
CA SER A 233 -17.49 12.48 -8.70
C SER A 233 -16.51 13.51 -8.14
N LYS A 234 -16.86 14.23 -7.07
CA LYS A 234 -16.00 15.19 -6.37
C LYS A 234 -15.19 14.56 -5.23
N THR A 235 -15.47 13.31 -4.90
CA THR A 235 -14.78 12.56 -3.84
C THR A 235 -13.70 11.69 -4.45
N THR A 236 -12.49 11.74 -3.92
CA THR A 236 -11.39 10.88 -4.37
C THR A 236 -11.48 9.52 -3.70
N PHE A 237 -11.59 8.47 -4.49
CA PHE A 237 -11.59 7.07 -4.03
C PHE A 237 -10.28 6.40 -4.38
N VAL A 238 -9.61 5.83 -3.38
CA VAL A 238 -8.53 4.87 -3.55
C VAL A 238 -9.17 3.48 -3.44
N CYS A 239 -9.43 2.87 -4.59
CA CYS A 239 -9.99 1.53 -4.67
C CYS A 239 -8.86 0.52 -4.40
N VAL A 240 -8.77 0.06 -3.15
CA VAL A 240 -7.64 -0.75 -2.68
C VAL A 240 -7.57 -2.10 -3.40
N HIS A 241 -6.42 -2.77 -3.28
CA HIS A 241 -6.22 -4.09 -3.88
C HIS A 241 -6.46 -4.11 -5.40
N PHE A 242 -5.92 -3.11 -6.08
CA PHE A 242 -6.06 -2.87 -7.51
C PHE A 242 -7.53 -2.85 -7.94
N ALA A 243 -8.28 -1.93 -7.32
CA ALA A 243 -9.72 -1.76 -7.50
C ALA A 243 -10.55 -2.99 -7.11
N ASN A 244 -10.02 -3.83 -6.19
CA ASN A 244 -10.61 -5.11 -5.78
C ASN A 244 -10.84 -6.09 -6.97
N ASN A 245 -10.14 -5.89 -8.10
CA ASN A 245 -10.35 -6.67 -9.31
C ASN A 245 -9.06 -6.88 -10.14
N ALA A 246 -7.95 -7.19 -9.46
CA ALA A 246 -6.64 -7.41 -10.09
C ALA A 246 -6.62 -8.53 -11.14
N GLU A 247 -7.62 -9.41 -11.13
CA GLU A 247 -7.77 -10.55 -12.06
C GLU A 247 -8.45 -10.17 -13.39
N ASP A 248 -9.02 -8.95 -13.49
CA ASP A 248 -9.67 -8.44 -14.71
C ASP A 248 -9.14 -7.04 -15.06
N LEU A 249 -7.99 -7.02 -15.74
CA LEU A 249 -7.33 -5.77 -16.14
C LEU A 249 -8.18 -4.92 -17.06
N ALA A 250 -9.00 -5.54 -17.92
CA ALA A 250 -9.86 -4.80 -18.86
C ALA A 250 -10.96 -4.03 -18.10
N TRP A 251 -11.49 -4.61 -17.05
CA TRP A 251 -12.45 -3.92 -16.18
C TRP A 251 -11.79 -2.75 -15.44
N VAL A 252 -10.60 -2.97 -14.87
CA VAL A 252 -9.87 -1.93 -14.12
C VAL A 252 -9.48 -0.77 -15.05
N ASP A 253 -8.93 -1.05 -16.23
CA ASP A 253 -8.56 -0.05 -17.24
C ASP A 253 -9.77 0.82 -17.64
N ARG A 254 -10.91 0.17 -17.91
CA ARG A 254 -12.16 0.86 -18.23
C ARG A 254 -12.63 1.74 -17.06
N LYS A 255 -12.64 1.23 -15.82
CA LYS A 255 -13.10 1.99 -14.65
C LYS A 255 -12.19 3.18 -14.30
N LEU A 256 -10.89 3.01 -14.41
CA LEU A 256 -9.95 4.12 -14.28
C LEU A 256 -10.13 5.17 -15.39
N THR A 257 -10.57 4.77 -16.58
CA THR A 257 -10.85 5.70 -17.69
C THR A 257 -12.20 6.44 -17.48
N GLU A 258 -13.23 5.73 -17.06
CA GLU A 258 -14.58 6.27 -16.83
C GLU A 258 -14.63 7.22 -15.60
N HIS A 259 -13.82 6.97 -14.57
CA HIS A 259 -13.88 7.68 -13.30
C HIS A 259 -12.59 8.45 -12.99
N PRO A 260 -12.50 9.75 -13.32
CA PRO A 260 -11.32 10.57 -13.02
C PRO A 260 -10.99 10.67 -11.51
N ASN A 261 -11.97 10.47 -10.65
CA ASN A 261 -11.85 10.50 -9.18
C ASN A 261 -11.45 9.15 -8.57
N MET A 262 -11.24 8.12 -9.39
CA MET A 262 -10.80 6.80 -8.96
C MET A 262 -9.28 6.68 -9.06
N HIS A 263 -8.67 6.14 -8.00
CA HIS A 263 -7.29 5.66 -7.92
C HIS A 263 -7.28 4.18 -7.58
N ALA A 264 -6.18 3.49 -7.86
CA ALA A 264 -5.99 2.09 -7.49
C ALA A 264 -4.66 1.93 -6.74
N ASP A 265 -4.65 1.18 -5.65
CA ASP A 265 -3.43 0.80 -4.97
C ASP A 265 -3.01 -0.65 -5.28
N LEU A 266 -1.74 -0.99 -5.02
CA LEU A 266 -1.17 -2.30 -5.34
C LEU A 266 -1.30 -3.32 -4.20
N ALA A 267 -1.78 -2.87 -3.03
CA ALA A 267 -1.76 -3.63 -1.80
C ALA A 267 -2.18 -5.10 -1.96
N ALA A 268 -1.30 -6.01 -1.60
CA ALA A 268 -1.51 -7.47 -1.61
C ALA A 268 -1.97 -8.08 -2.94
N ARG A 269 -1.80 -7.41 -4.09
CA ARG A 269 -2.30 -7.90 -5.40
C ARG A 269 -1.23 -8.06 -6.48
N ILE A 270 0.02 -7.80 -6.16
CA ILE A 270 1.11 -8.15 -7.08
C ILE A 270 1.14 -9.65 -7.45
N PRO A 271 0.81 -10.59 -6.55
CA PRO A 271 0.70 -11.99 -6.93
C PRO A 271 -0.27 -12.26 -8.08
N GLU A 272 -1.46 -11.63 -8.10
CA GLU A 272 -2.42 -11.76 -9.20
C GLU A 272 -1.96 -10.98 -10.43
N LEU A 273 -1.54 -9.73 -10.24
CA LEU A 273 -1.08 -8.87 -11.33
C LEU A 273 0.09 -9.50 -12.08
N GLY A 274 1.03 -10.12 -11.39
CA GLY A 274 2.20 -10.75 -11.99
C GLY A 274 1.91 -11.98 -12.85
N ARG A 275 0.67 -12.50 -12.86
CA ARG A 275 0.21 -13.60 -13.72
C ARG A 275 -0.22 -13.11 -15.12
N HIS A 276 -0.52 -11.84 -15.27
CA HIS A 276 -0.89 -11.24 -16.55
C HIS A 276 0.33 -11.03 -17.45
N ASP A 277 0.07 -10.78 -18.73
CA ASP A 277 1.11 -10.38 -19.67
C ASP A 277 1.79 -9.09 -19.20
N PRO A 278 3.11 -9.08 -18.99
CA PRO A 278 3.82 -7.91 -18.46
C PRO A 278 3.75 -6.67 -19.35
N GLU A 279 3.59 -6.86 -20.66
CA GLU A 279 3.49 -5.74 -21.58
C GLU A 279 2.12 -5.05 -21.49
N VAL A 280 1.04 -5.85 -21.37
CA VAL A 280 -0.32 -5.35 -21.14
C VAL A 280 -0.36 -4.57 -19.83
N LEU A 281 0.24 -5.11 -18.75
CA LEU A 281 0.35 -4.40 -17.46
C LEU A 281 1.14 -3.11 -17.59
N ARG A 282 2.29 -3.12 -18.25
CA ARG A 282 3.12 -1.92 -18.43
C ARG A 282 2.36 -0.82 -19.17
N GLN A 283 1.60 -1.17 -20.20
CA GLN A 283 0.76 -0.21 -20.94
C GLN A 283 -0.34 0.37 -20.05
N LEU A 284 -1.02 -0.47 -19.24
CA LEU A 284 -2.04 -0.03 -18.29
C LEU A 284 -1.43 0.91 -17.23
N PHE A 285 -0.30 0.54 -16.65
CA PHE A 285 0.39 1.35 -15.64
C PHE A 285 0.87 2.69 -16.21
N THR A 286 1.38 2.68 -17.44
CA THR A 286 1.81 3.91 -18.12
C THR A 286 0.61 4.81 -18.44
N ARG A 287 -0.52 4.25 -18.90
CA ARG A 287 -1.75 5.00 -19.20
C ARG A 287 -2.32 5.67 -17.94
N HIS A 288 -2.34 4.94 -16.82
CA HIS A 288 -2.91 5.40 -15.55
C HIS A 288 -1.86 5.79 -14.51
N GLN A 289 -0.64 6.12 -14.94
CA GLN A 289 0.52 6.39 -14.09
C GLN A 289 0.30 7.45 -13.01
N ASP A 290 -0.66 8.37 -13.21
CA ASP A 290 -0.99 9.43 -12.25
C ASP A 290 -2.01 9.03 -11.19
N ARG A 291 -2.54 7.80 -11.25
CA ARG A 291 -3.62 7.30 -10.37
C ARG A 291 -3.36 5.91 -9.79
N ILE A 292 -2.23 5.28 -10.11
CA ILE A 292 -1.78 4.04 -9.47
C ILE A 292 -0.84 4.42 -8.32
N LEU A 293 -1.00 3.76 -7.16
CA LEU A 293 -0.36 4.10 -5.90
C LEU A 293 0.42 2.90 -5.37
N PHE A 294 1.65 3.13 -4.92
CA PHE A 294 2.40 2.10 -4.20
C PHE A 294 1.76 1.85 -2.83
N ALA A 295 1.54 0.60 -2.54
CA ALA A 295 0.91 0.12 -1.32
C ALA A 295 1.15 -1.38 -1.16
N THR A 296 1.29 -1.87 0.06
CA THR A 296 1.71 -3.25 0.32
C THR A 296 0.71 -4.09 1.10
N ASP A 297 -0.17 -3.48 1.89
CA ASP A 297 -0.97 -4.14 2.93
C ASP A 297 -0.09 -4.80 4.02
N PHE A 298 1.08 -4.21 4.25
CA PHE A 298 1.97 -4.63 5.32
C PHE A 298 1.36 -4.29 6.68
N GLN A 299 1.36 -5.26 7.61
CA GLN A 299 0.67 -5.09 8.88
C GLN A 299 1.59 -5.44 10.04
N VAL A 300 1.57 -4.61 11.09
CA VAL A 300 2.33 -4.80 12.33
C VAL A 300 1.36 -4.91 13.50
N TYR A 301 1.07 -6.15 13.86
CA TYR A 301 0.23 -6.54 14.98
C TYR A 301 1.05 -7.38 15.97
N GLY A 302 0.43 -8.26 16.76
CA GLY A 302 1.14 -9.25 17.56
C GLY A 302 2.06 -10.16 16.74
N LYS A 303 1.75 -10.33 15.44
CA LYS A 303 2.64 -10.88 14.41
C LYS A 303 2.69 -9.94 13.20
N LEU A 304 3.68 -10.10 12.32
CA LEU A 304 3.71 -9.44 11.02
C LEU A 304 2.75 -10.15 10.04
N ILE A 305 2.12 -9.35 9.17
CA ILE A 305 1.35 -9.87 8.03
C ILE A 305 1.90 -9.23 6.75
N LEU A 306 2.29 -10.07 5.80
CA LEU A 306 2.96 -9.68 4.56
C LEU A 306 1.97 -9.79 3.39
N GLY A 307 0.98 -8.86 3.35
CA GLY A 307 -0.08 -8.82 2.37
C GLY A 307 -1.21 -9.84 2.60
N SER A 308 -0.93 -10.96 3.23
CA SER A 308 -1.91 -11.96 3.70
C SER A 308 -1.30 -12.89 4.75
N SER A 309 -2.11 -13.71 5.42
CA SER A 309 -1.63 -14.59 6.50
C SER A 309 -2.42 -15.89 6.61
N GLY A 310 -1.76 -16.92 7.20
CA GLY A 310 -2.38 -18.08 7.80
C GLY A 310 -2.15 -18.11 9.32
N ASP A 311 -2.86 -18.98 10.04
CA ASP A 311 -2.78 -19.05 11.51
C ASP A 311 -1.39 -19.52 11.99
N ALA A 312 -0.76 -20.43 11.25
CA ALA A 312 0.56 -20.96 11.59
C ALA A 312 1.72 -20.06 11.19
N GLU A 313 1.50 -18.99 10.39
CA GLU A 313 2.56 -18.12 9.92
C GLU A 313 2.99 -17.13 11.00
N ASN A 314 4.31 -16.98 11.16
CA ASN A 314 4.90 -15.99 12.04
C ASN A 314 6.13 -15.34 11.37
N PRO A 315 5.92 -14.42 10.41
CA PRO A 315 7.00 -13.77 9.68
C PRO A 315 7.93 -12.97 10.59
N THR A 316 9.23 -13.03 10.25
CA THR A 316 10.31 -12.27 10.92
C THR A 316 10.51 -10.89 10.28
N ASP A 317 11.37 -10.07 10.88
CA ASP A 317 11.80 -8.78 10.29
C ASP A 317 12.61 -8.99 8.99
N ASP A 318 13.29 -10.14 8.82
CA ASP A 318 14.00 -10.50 7.59
C ASP A 318 13.02 -10.92 6.49
N ASP A 319 11.95 -11.61 6.84
CA ASP A 319 10.86 -11.92 5.90
C ASP A 319 10.17 -10.65 5.41
N ALA A 320 9.96 -9.66 6.28
CA ALA A 320 9.42 -8.36 5.90
C ALA A 320 10.35 -7.63 4.91
N ALA A 321 11.67 -7.63 5.16
CA ALA A 321 12.63 -7.04 4.22
C ALA A 321 12.63 -7.76 2.86
N THR A 322 12.52 -9.08 2.87
CA THR A 322 12.41 -9.91 1.65
C THR A 322 11.11 -9.64 0.90
N PHE A 323 10.00 -9.47 1.62
CA PHE A 323 8.71 -9.10 1.06
C PHE A 323 8.81 -7.79 0.27
N TYR A 324 9.33 -6.72 0.88
CA TYR A 324 9.53 -5.44 0.19
C TYR A 324 10.53 -5.53 -0.97
N ALA A 325 11.62 -6.29 -0.84
CA ALA A 325 12.57 -6.49 -1.93
C ALA A 325 11.92 -7.14 -3.16
N LYS A 326 10.94 -8.02 -2.96
CA LYS A 326 10.15 -8.62 -4.05
C LYS A 326 9.15 -7.64 -4.67
N GLU A 327 8.58 -6.71 -3.89
CA GLU A 327 7.76 -5.59 -4.41
C GLU A 327 8.58 -4.73 -5.37
N TRP A 328 9.80 -4.34 -4.94
CA TRP A 328 10.73 -3.57 -5.78
C TRP A 328 11.11 -4.35 -7.04
N ARG A 329 11.47 -5.63 -6.89
CA ARG A 329 11.82 -6.51 -8.02
C ARG A 329 10.72 -6.54 -9.06
N TRP A 330 9.46 -6.68 -8.65
CA TRP A 330 8.34 -6.75 -9.58
C TRP A 330 8.17 -5.46 -10.39
N LEU A 331 8.25 -4.32 -9.74
CA LEU A 331 8.07 -3.01 -10.37
C LEU A 331 9.27 -2.61 -11.25
N GLU A 332 10.50 -2.94 -10.85
CA GLU A 332 11.73 -2.35 -11.37
C GLU A 332 12.47 -3.24 -12.38
N THR A 333 12.24 -4.56 -12.37
CA THR A 333 12.97 -5.50 -13.26
C THR A 333 12.07 -6.06 -14.37
N ARG A 334 12.67 -6.85 -15.26
CA ARG A 334 11.96 -7.62 -16.29
C ARG A 334 12.06 -9.13 -16.07
N ASP A 335 12.27 -9.54 -14.84
CA ASP A 335 12.43 -10.95 -14.47
C ASP A 335 11.16 -11.74 -14.77
N ARG A 336 11.33 -13.03 -15.10
CA ARG A 336 10.24 -13.93 -15.49
C ARG A 336 10.20 -15.15 -14.59
N ASN A 337 8.99 -15.69 -14.38
CA ASN A 337 8.75 -16.98 -13.73
C ASN A 337 9.43 -17.12 -12.37
N TRP A 338 9.23 -16.16 -11.47
CA TRP A 338 9.80 -16.19 -10.12
C TRP A 338 8.72 -16.22 -9.02
N PRO A 339 9.02 -16.81 -7.85
CA PRO A 339 8.07 -16.91 -6.74
C PRO A 339 7.69 -15.54 -6.19
N HIS A 340 6.38 -15.25 -6.10
CA HIS A 340 5.88 -13.99 -5.59
C HIS A 340 6.14 -13.79 -4.09
N MET A 341 5.79 -12.59 -3.55
CA MET A 341 6.13 -12.16 -2.20
C MET A 341 5.24 -12.77 -1.10
N THR A 342 4.05 -13.27 -1.43
CA THR A 342 3.05 -13.74 -0.46
C THR A 342 2.65 -15.21 -0.72
N PRO A 343 3.52 -16.21 -0.40
CA PRO A 343 3.29 -17.63 -0.76
C PRO A 343 2.02 -18.23 -0.19
N ILE A 344 1.47 -17.67 0.91
CA ILE A 344 0.21 -18.10 1.51
C ILE A 344 -0.97 -17.91 0.54
N GLN A 345 -0.86 -16.96 -0.41
CA GLN A 345 -1.92 -16.71 -1.39
C GLN A 345 -2.05 -17.82 -2.44
N GLY A 346 -0.98 -18.57 -2.70
CA GLY A 346 -1.01 -19.71 -3.62
C GLY A 346 0.33 -20.04 -4.23
N ASP A 347 0.38 -21.13 -5.01
CA ASP A 347 1.61 -21.70 -5.58
C ASP A 347 1.72 -21.39 -7.07
N TRP A 348 2.01 -20.14 -7.42
CA TRP A 348 2.31 -19.74 -8.79
C TRP A 348 3.52 -18.81 -8.87
N THR A 349 4.05 -18.65 -10.05
CA THR A 349 5.11 -17.69 -10.36
C THR A 349 4.55 -16.45 -11.02
N ILE A 350 5.31 -15.36 -10.93
CA ILE A 350 4.95 -14.07 -11.50
C ILE A 350 6.02 -13.53 -12.44
N ASN A 351 5.62 -12.57 -13.26
CA ASN A 351 6.49 -11.85 -14.16
C ASN A 351 6.56 -10.37 -13.75
N SER A 352 7.77 -9.85 -13.66
CA SER A 352 8.04 -8.43 -13.38
C SER A 352 7.68 -7.55 -14.57
N ILE A 353 7.29 -6.29 -14.30
CA ILE A 353 6.82 -5.35 -15.34
C ILE A 353 7.88 -4.33 -15.79
N GLY A 354 8.91 -4.06 -15.00
CA GLY A 354 10.03 -3.19 -15.36
C GLY A 354 9.61 -1.81 -15.84
N LEU A 355 8.98 -1.04 -14.95
CA LEU A 355 8.48 0.31 -15.26
C LEU A 355 9.63 1.31 -15.44
N PRO A 356 9.47 2.31 -16.32
CA PRO A 356 10.44 3.40 -16.45
C PRO A 356 10.50 4.25 -15.16
N PRO A 357 11.68 4.88 -14.87
CA PRO A 357 11.87 5.63 -13.62
C PRO A 357 10.89 6.79 -13.40
N ASP A 358 10.44 7.46 -14.45
CA ASP A 358 9.46 8.56 -14.35
C ASP A 358 8.07 8.05 -13.92
N VAL A 359 7.65 6.88 -14.40
CA VAL A 359 6.42 6.20 -13.97
C VAL A 359 6.57 5.69 -12.53
N LEU A 360 7.71 5.05 -12.20
CA LEU A 360 8.01 4.60 -10.84
C LEU A 360 7.96 5.74 -9.82
N ARG A 361 8.53 6.92 -10.13
CA ARG A 361 8.49 8.08 -9.24
C ARG A 361 7.06 8.51 -8.92
N LYS A 362 6.18 8.48 -9.92
CA LYS A 362 4.76 8.81 -9.70
C LYS A 362 4.09 7.81 -8.77
N ILE A 363 4.30 6.51 -9.02
CA ILE A 363 3.69 5.43 -8.23
C ILE A 363 4.23 5.41 -6.80
N TYR A 364 5.55 5.56 -6.62
CA TYR A 364 6.21 5.49 -5.32
C TYR A 364 5.98 6.73 -4.46
N PHE A 365 5.79 7.89 -5.07
CA PHE A 365 5.82 9.15 -4.32
C PHE A 365 4.80 10.19 -4.78
N ASP A 366 4.84 10.64 -6.06
CA ASP A 366 4.14 11.86 -6.46
C ASP A 366 2.62 11.75 -6.29
N ASN A 367 2.04 10.57 -6.60
CA ASN A 367 0.59 10.35 -6.52
C ASN A 367 0.11 10.37 -5.07
N ALA A 368 0.75 9.60 -4.19
CA ALA A 368 0.41 9.57 -2.77
C ALA A 368 0.61 10.94 -2.12
N ARG A 369 1.71 11.66 -2.44
CA ARG A 369 1.96 13.01 -1.97
C ARG A 369 0.82 13.97 -2.32
N ARG A 370 0.32 13.93 -3.56
CA ARG A 370 -0.82 14.78 -3.97
C ARG A 370 -2.08 14.52 -3.15
N LEU A 371 -2.37 13.26 -2.87
CA LEU A 371 -3.52 12.87 -2.04
C LEU A 371 -3.37 13.35 -0.60
N LEU A 372 -2.21 13.11 0.01
CA LEU A 372 -1.94 13.46 1.40
C LEU A 372 -1.91 14.97 1.63
N VAL A 373 -1.34 15.75 0.71
CA VAL A 373 -1.32 17.22 0.81
C VAL A 373 -2.72 17.81 0.76
N ARG A 374 -3.61 17.28 -0.04
CA ARG A 374 -5.01 17.75 -0.11
C ARG A 374 -5.80 17.40 1.14
N SER A 375 -5.43 16.31 1.83
CA SER A 375 -6.11 15.82 3.02
C SER A 375 -5.67 16.47 4.31
N LEU A 376 -4.62 17.31 4.30
CA LEU A 376 -4.00 17.94 5.47
C LEU A 376 -4.16 19.47 5.44
N PRO A 377 -5.38 20.01 5.56
CA PRO A 377 -5.62 21.46 5.35
C PRO A 377 -4.98 22.35 6.40
N PHE A 378 -4.59 21.86 7.57
CA PHE A 378 -4.08 22.69 8.68
C PHE A 378 -2.77 22.20 9.30
N THR A 379 -2.26 21.06 8.93
CA THR A 379 -0.91 20.66 9.36
C THR A 379 0.13 21.20 8.38
N THR A 380 0.07 22.52 8.15
CA THR A 380 1.11 23.26 7.41
C THR A 380 2.52 22.87 7.83
N VAL A 381 2.73 22.51 9.09
CA VAL A 381 4.04 22.02 9.58
C VAL A 381 4.33 20.59 9.08
N ARG A 382 3.35 19.67 8.99
CA ARG A 382 3.56 18.28 8.52
C ARG A 382 3.58 18.17 7.00
N ALA A 383 2.61 18.75 6.32
CA ALA A 383 2.62 18.84 4.86
C ALA A 383 3.85 19.61 4.38
N HIS A 384 4.27 20.68 5.09
CA HIS A 384 5.52 21.39 4.80
C HIS A 384 6.77 20.56 5.13
N ARG A 385 6.79 19.68 6.13
CA ARG A 385 7.92 18.77 6.32
C ARG A 385 8.01 17.73 5.20
N ILE A 386 6.90 17.08 4.85
CA ILE A 386 6.86 16.15 3.72
C ILE A 386 7.19 16.86 2.40
N THR A 387 6.78 18.13 2.22
CA THR A 387 7.01 18.89 0.98
C THR A 387 8.23 19.79 1.00
N ARG A 388 8.70 20.28 2.16
CA ARG A 388 9.91 21.12 2.27
C ARG A 388 11.19 20.33 2.14
N ASP A 389 11.17 19.06 2.54
CA ASP A 389 12.38 18.24 2.46
C ASP A 389 12.66 17.74 1.03
N PHE A 390 11.79 18.07 0.04
CA PHE A 390 11.98 17.66 -1.34
C PHE A 390 11.98 18.86 -2.30
N LYS A 391 12.96 18.90 -3.20
CA LYS A 391 12.98 19.77 -4.36
C LYS A 391 11.92 19.34 -5.38
N PRO A 392 11.49 20.21 -6.31
CA PRO A 392 10.54 19.86 -7.37
C PRO A 392 11.00 18.67 -8.25
N ASP A 393 12.33 18.46 -8.36
CA ASP A 393 12.96 17.34 -9.07
C ASP A 393 12.99 16.04 -8.23
N GLY A 394 12.40 16.06 -7.04
CA GLY A 394 12.33 14.93 -6.14
C GLY A 394 13.56 14.74 -5.25
N ARG A 395 14.56 15.61 -5.20
CA ARG A 395 15.71 15.51 -4.29
C ARG A 395 15.40 16.09 -2.92
N LEU A 396 15.99 15.52 -1.86
CA LEU A 396 15.98 16.15 -0.55
C LEU A 396 16.68 17.54 -0.61
N ARG A 397 16.09 18.51 0.07
CA ARG A 397 16.78 19.78 0.32
C ARG A 397 17.86 19.51 1.37
N GLU A 398 19.09 19.86 1.05
CA GLU A 398 20.15 19.87 2.07
C GLU A 398 19.74 20.82 3.19
N ARG A 399 19.88 20.38 4.44
CA ARG A 399 19.69 21.26 5.60
C ARG A 399 20.91 22.16 5.67
N GLU A 400 20.72 23.46 5.46
CA GLU A 400 21.68 24.47 5.87
C GLU A 400 21.77 24.56 7.38
#